data_54082fe85530d7841bb895574c4ff45e
#
_entry.id   54082fe85530d7841bb895574c4ff45e
#
_cell.length_a   1.000
_cell.length_b   1.000
_cell.length_c   1.000
_cell.angle_alpha   90.00
_cell.angle_beta   90.00
_cell.angle_gamma   90.00
#
_symmetry.space_group_name_H-M   'P 1'
#
loop_
_entity.id
_entity.type
_entity.pdbx_description
1 polymer ?
#
loop_
_entity_poly.entity_id
_entity_poly.type
_entity_poly.pdbx_seq_one_letter_code
_entity_poly.pdbx_strand_id
1 'polypeptide(L)'
;MRAPVPAVMILALGFAPSFGFAAADTGETLVTALDDSFLPEIAEVPIGTTVTWTHRGKSPHTITADDGSFDSGRLGEGDRFSITFKEPGPHPYHCIYHGAAGGRGMAGLVQVASDGTAEPDRPASVPAGPGKVLQVPSDHPTIQSAVRVAEPGDLVLISPGVYREAVEVTTPFLTIRGVDRNRVILDGEFRLVAGIRVLEADGVSIENMTARRYLLNGFYWARVDGYRGSYLTASGNGNYGIYVIDSVHGQFDHSYASGHPDSGFYVGQCQPCHALVTDVLAERNAIGYSGTNAGGDLTITRSEWRNNMAGLVPNTLDSELYPPQRGVTITDNWVHDNNNRDAPAKELTFPAFGQGILITGGMDNLVQGNRVEDHETFGIAVSMIVDKNYWFPEGNRVIGNVVQRSGVADLALGGPASGGNCFGDNSFRVSLPPAIETFFGCAFAPTGGAGGDLGVTATLAGRVAQAASGEFPHGEWRKQPFPPPQPNMPDASSAPPFPAVNLPDPIGAGPAFEPTPASDGGVNREVTVLGSLLAAPTWWSLSISLYAYLLPLALYAAWLAVAFWDLARRDDLSLRTRIGWLAAVLLLPLAGPVAYYVLGRSPIPGALRLTMVAGGMGAYAIFAVISYVLASQ
;
A
#
# COMPACT_ATOMS: atom_id res chain seq x y z
N MET A 1 -33.15 -7.35 -26.71
CA MET A 1 -31.70 -7.47 -26.88
C MET A 1 -31.16 -6.05 -27.05
N ARG A 2 -30.67 -5.46 -25.99
CA ARG A 2 -29.98 -4.15 -26.00
C ARG A 2 -28.55 -4.43 -25.58
N ALA A 3 -27.58 -4.11 -26.43
CA ALA A 3 -26.16 -4.24 -26.16
C ALA A 3 -25.70 -3.13 -25.16
N PRO A 4 -24.73 -3.42 -24.29
CA PRO A 4 -24.18 -2.39 -23.41
C PRO A 4 -23.21 -1.49 -24.16
N VAL A 5 -23.29 -0.20 -23.90
CA VAL A 5 -22.38 0.84 -24.40
C VAL A 5 -21.17 0.88 -23.45
N PRO A 6 -19.92 0.81 -23.92
CA PRO A 6 -18.76 0.96 -23.05
C PRO A 6 -18.60 2.40 -22.59
N ALA A 7 -18.43 2.61 -21.30
CA ALA A 7 -18.08 3.89 -20.71
C ALA A 7 -16.64 4.26 -21.11
N VAL A 8 -16.48 5.27 -21.94
CA VAL A 8 -15.19 5.89 -22.27
C VAL A 8 -14.93 6.96 -21.21
N MET A 9 -13.90 6.76 -20.42
CA MET A 9 -13.42 7.73 -19.45
C MET A 9 -12.72 8.87 -20.18
N ILE A 10 -13.33 10.06 -20.19
CA ILE A 10 -12.81 11.28 -20.82
C ILE A 10 -11.87 11.97 -19.83
N LEU A 11 -10.58 11.99 -20.15
CA LEU A 11 -9.61 12.87 -19.50
C LEU A 11 -9.78 14.29 -20.08
N ALA A 12 -10.43 15.17 -19.35
CA ALA A 12 -10.52 16.57 -19.68
C ALA A 12 -9.40 17.37 -18.99
N LEU A 13 -8.40 17.78 -19.75
CA LEU A 13 -7.44 18.82 -19.36
C LEU A 13 -8.14 20.18 -19.44
N GLY A 14 -8.59 20.69 -18.29
CA GLY A 14 -9.12 22.05 -18.16
C GLY A 14 -8.18 22.92 -17.35
N PHE A 15 -7.50 23.87 -18.01
CA PHE A 15 -6.88 25.00 -17.33
C PHE A 15 -7.99 25.97 -16.87
N ALA A 16 -8.06 26.23 -15.57
CA ALA A 16 -8.84 27.36 -15.04
C ALA A 16 -8.04 28.05 -13.91
N PRO A 17 -8.14 29.39 -13.82
CA PRO A 17 -7.28 30.21 -12.98
C PRO A 17 -7.67 30.13 -11.50
N SER A 18 -6.64 30.22 -10.66
CA SER A 18 -6.71 30.27 -9.20
C SER A 18 -7.55 31.44 -8.71
N PHE A 19 -8.68 31.19 -8.07
CA PHE A 19 -9.27 32.10 -7.10
C PHE A 19 -9.23 31.41 -5.74
N GLY A 20 -8.41 31.96 -4.85
CA GLY A 20 -8.37 31.57 -3.47
C GLY A 20 -9.67 31.96 -2.74
N PHE A 21 -10.37 30.98 -2.25
CA PHE A 21 -11.30 31.15 -1.15
C PHE A 21 -10.83 30.23 -0.03
N ALA A 22 -10.46 30.85 1.10
CA ALA A 22 -10.33 30.14 2.36
C ALA A 22 -11.73 29.60 2.71
N ALA A 23 -11.95 28.30 2.48
CA ALA A 23 -13.09 27.60 3.03
C ALA A 23 -12.77 27.26 4.48
N ALA A 24 -13.65 27.66 5.40
CA ALA A 24 -13.63 27.19 6.77
C ALA A 24 -13.74 25.67 6.75
N ASP A 25 -12.85 25.02 7.49
CA ASP A 25 -12.81 23.57 7.70
C ASP A 25 -14.11 23.13 8.39
N THR A 26 -15.07 22.68 7.61
CA THR A 26 -16.25 21.96 8.12
C THR A 26 -15.84 20.50 8.17
N GLY A 27 -15.38 20.03 9.33
CA GLY A 27 -14.94 18.67 9.56
C GLY A 27 -15.99 17.62 9.15
N GLU A 28 -15.97 17.22 7.88
CA GLU A 28 -16.78 16.13 7.34
C GLU A 28 -15.87 14.92 7.07
N THR A 29 -16.13 13.81 7.74
CA THR A 29 -15.43 12.55 7.51
C THR A 29 -16.29 11.65 6.64
N LEU A 30 -15.71 11.05 5.60
CA LEU A 30 -16.41 10.20 4.67
C LEU A 30 -16.15 8.72 4.95
N VAL A 31 -17.22 7.93 4.99
CA VAL A 31 -17.18 6.46 5.02
C VAL A 31 -17.89 5.93 3.78
N THR A 32 -17.27 4.98 3.09
CA THR A 32 -17.88 4.31 1.94
C THR A 32 -18.51 2.98 2.38
N ALA A 33 -19.78 2.76 2.10
CA ALA A 33 -20.43 1.45 2.23
C ALA A 33 -20.26 0.68 0.90
N LEU A 34 -19.52 -0.42 0.94
CA LEU A 34 -19.35 -1.41 -0.13
C LEU A 34 -20.28 -2.61 0.11
N ASP A 35 -20.28 -3.60 -0.80
CA ASP A 35 -21.25 -4.72 -0.71
C ASP A 35 -21.14 -5.55 0.60
N ASP A 36 -19.96 -5.65 1.20
CA ASP A 36 -19.73 -6.45 2.41
C ASP A 36 -18.94 -5.73 3.52
N SER A 37 -18.63 -4.43 3.37
CA SER A 37 -17.78 -3.69 4.31
C SER A 37 -18.05 -2.19 4.30
N PHE A 38 -17.65 -1.53 5.40
CA PHE A 38 -17.52 -0.08 5.47
C PHE A 38 -16.05 0.32 5.36
N LEU A 39 -15.78 1.42 4.67
CA LEU A 39 -14.43 1.91 4.44
C LEU A 39 -14.30 3.42 4.72
N PRO A 40 -13.49 3.87 5.68
CA PRO A 40 -12.81 3.03 6.68
C PRO A 40 -13.81 2.30 7.57
N GLU A 41 -13.42 1.14 8.09
CA GLU A 41 -14.26 0.36 9.00
C GLU A 41 -14.31 1.00 10.40
N ILE A 42 -13.23 1.71 10.77
CA ILE A 42 -13.16 2.58 11.96
C ILE A 42 -12.91 4.00 11.47
N ALA A 43 -13.85 4.89 11.71
CA ALA A 43 -13.71 6.32 11.48
C ALA A 43 -13.43 7.02 12.81
N GLU A 44 -12.23 7.55 12.97
CA GLU A 44 -11.85 8.33 14.14
C GLU A 44 -12.08 9.80 13.88
N VAL A 45 -12.86 10.47 14.74
CA VAL A 45 -13.29 11.84 14.49
C VAL A 45 -13.30 12.68 15.77
N PRO A 46 -12.97 13.98 15.70
CA PRO A 46 -13.20 14.92 16.79
C PRO A 46 -14.69 15.04 17.16
N ILE A 47 -14.98 15.41 18.39
CA ILE A 47 -16.36 15.74 18.82
C ILE A 47 -16.92 16.88 17.95
N GLY A 48 -18.18 16.77 17.57
CA GLY A 48 -18.83 17.72 16.68
C GLY A 48 -18.62 17.45 15.18
N THR A 49 -17.84 16.44 14.81
CA THR A 49 -17.62 16.06 13.41
C THR A 49 -18.88 15.41 12.82
N THR A 50 -19.19 15.75 11.58
CA THR A 50 -20.21 15.07 10.79
C THR A 50 -19.56 13.94 10.00
N VAL A 51 -19.97 12.71 10.24
CA VAL A 51 -19.59 11.54 9.43
C VAL A 51 -20.64 11.31 8.38
N THR A 52 -20.23 11.19 7.13
CA THR A 52 -21.10 10.92 5.99
C THR A 52 -20.77 9.58 5.36
N TRP A 53 -21.71 8.66 5.37
CA TRP A 53 -21.64 7.40 4.63
C TRP A 53 -22.14 7.60 3.22
N THR A 54 -21.39 7.10 2.24
CA THR A 54 -21.80 7.06 0.83
C THR A 54 -21.90 5.61 0.38
N HIS A 55 -23.05 5.20 -0.09
CA HIS A 55 -23.23 3.85 -0.61
C HIS A 55 -22.64 3.73 -2.01
N ARG A 56 -21.73 2.79 -2.21
CA ARG A 56 -21.10 2.50 -3.51
C ARG A 56 -21.16 1.01 -3.91
N GLY A 57 -21.76 0.17 -3.08
CA GLY A 57 -22.04 -1.21 -3.40
C GLY A 57 -23.26 -1.37 -4.33
N LYS A 58 -23.51 -2.58 -4.79
CA LYS A 58 -24.67 -2.94 -5.62
C LYS A 58 -25.86 -3.45 -4.79
N SER A 59 -25.56 -4.04 -3.63
CA SER A 59 -26.56 -4.56 -2.69
C SER A 59 -27.10 -3.44 -1.79
N PRO A 60 -28.35 -3.47 -1.34
CA PRO A 60 -28.88 -2.45 -0.42
C PRO A 60 -28.21 -2.57 0.96
N HIS A 61 -27.89 -1.44 1.57
CA HIS A 61 -27.31 -1.36 2.90
C HIS A 61 -28.09 -0.51 3.87
N THR A 62 -27.79 -0.62 5.16
CA THR A 62 -28.18 0.34 6.20
C THR A 62 -26.95 0.74 7.01
N ILE A 63 -27.04 1.89 7.67
CA ILE A 63 -26.08 2.36 8.66
C ILE A 63 -26.86 2.43 9.98
N THR A 64 -26.86 1.34 10.73
CA THR A 64 -27.70 1.19 11.92
C THR A 64 -26.80 1.07 13.15
N ALA A 65 -26.93 1.98 14.12
CA ALA A 65 -26.19 1.92 15.37
C ALA A 65 -26.51 0.66 16.16
N ASP A 66 -25.52 0.07 16.82
CA ASP A 66 -25.71 -1.13 17.63
C ASP A 66 -26.60 -0.88 18.85
N ASP A 67 -26.63 0.36 19.37
CA ASP A 67 -27.48 0.81 20.46
C ASP A 67 -28.83 1.41 19.99
N GLY A 68 -29.05 1.47 18.69
CA GLY A 68 -30.26 2.02 18.08
C GLY A 68 -30.33 3.55 18.07
N SER A 69 -29.24 4.26 18.39
CA SER A 69 -29.21 5.73 18.43
C SER A 69 -29.40 6.38 17.04
N PHE A 70 -29.07 5.67 15.97
CA PHE A 70 -29.35 6.10 14.59
C PHE A 70 -29.59 4.93 13.65
N ASP A 71 -30.34 5.21 12.58
CA ASP A 71 -30.59 4.28 11.48
C ASP A 71 -30.82 5.07 10.19
N SER A 72 -30.06 4.76 9.15
CA SER A 72 -30.23 5.39 7.83
C SER A 72 -31.47 4.91 7.07
N GLY A 73 -32.10 3.82 7.52
CA GLY A 73 -32.98 3.06 6.66
C GLY A 73 -32.21 2.45 5.47
N ARG A 74 -32.96 1.95 4.50
CA ARG A 74 -32.41 1.31 3.31
C ARG A 74 -31.74 2.34 2.39
N LEU A 75 -30.46 2.17 2.13
CA LEU A 75 -29.68 2.93 1.15
C LEU A 75 -29.47 2.11 -0.13
N GLY A 76 -29.58 2.76 -1.29
CA GLY A 76 -29.22 2.25 -2.60
C GLY A 76 -27.93 2.89 -3.11
N GLU A 77 -27.42 2.40 -4.25
CA GLU A 77 -26.19 2.91 -4.86
C GLU A 77 -26.24 4.44 -5.08
N GLY A 78 -25.25 5.16 -4.55
CA GLY A 78 -25.13 6.61 -4.61
C GLY A 78 -25.81 7.36 -3.46
N ASP A 79 -26.66 6.71 -2.65
CA ASP A 79 -27.30 7.34 -1.50
C ASP A 79 -26.27 7.70 -0.42
N ARG A 80 -26.61 8.72 0.37
CA ARG A 80 -25.78 9.23 1.48
C ARG A 80 -26.60 9.32 2.75
N PHE A 81 -25.91 9.10 3.87
CA PHE A 81 -26.43 9.29 5.21
C PHE A 81 -25.39 9.99 6.06
N SER A 82 -25.79 10.97 6.87
CA SER A 82 -24.86 11.78 7.66
C SER A 82 -25.33 11.93 9.10
N ILE A 83 -24.40 11.83 10.05
CA ILE A 83 -24.63 12.05 11.48
C ILE A 83 -23.52 12.93 12.03
N THR A 84 -23.89 13.90 12.88
CA THR A 84 -22.95 14.69 13.66
C THR A 84 -22.82 14.08 15.06
N PHE A 85 -21.63 13.63 15.40
CA PHE A 85 -21.34 12.99 16.69
C PHE A 85 -20.98 14.04 17.73
N LYS A 86 -21.78 14.13 18.80
CA LYS A 86 -21.64 15.13 19.86
C LYS A 86 -21.18 14.53 21.19
N GLU A 87 -21.15 13.23 21.30
CA GLU A 87 -20.74 12.53 22.52
C GLU A 87 -19.45 11.76 22.24
N PRO A 88 -18.42 11.87 23.12
CA PRO A 88 -17.19 11.14 22.95
C PRO A 88 -17.41 9.65 23.23
N GLY A 89 -16.57 8.82 22.61
CA GLY A 89 -16.60 7.37 22.80
C GLY A 89 -16.88 6.57 21.53
N PRO A 90 -17.00 5.25 21.67
CA PRO A 90 -17.26 4.35 20.56
C PRO A 90 -18.74 4.34 20.17
N HIS A 91 -19.03 4.52 18.90
CA HIS A 91 -20.34 4.41 18.30
C HIS A 91 -20.33 3.29 17.24
N PRO A 92 -20.46 2.01 17.66
CA PRO A 92 -20.48 0.88 16.74
C PRO A 92 -21.78 0.86 15.93
N TYR A 93 -21.69 0.45 14.67
CA TYR A 93 -22.82 0.34 13.76
C TYR A 93 -22.65 -0.85 12.81
N HIS A 94 -23.76 -1.28 12.19
CA HIS A 94 -23.78 -2.40 11.26
C HIS A 94 -24.81 -2.19 10.15
N CYS A 95 -24.70 -2.99 9.09
CA CYS A 95 -25.74 -3.14 8.08
C CYS A 95 -26.68 -4.27 8.49
N ILE A 96 -27.98 -4.02 8.64
CA ILE A 96 -28.95 -5.05 9.07
C ILE A 96 -29.11 -6.21 8.07
N TYR A 97 -28.75 -5.99 6.80
CA TYR A 97 -28.85 -7.03 5.76
C TYR A 97 -27.63 -7.96 5.74
N HIS A 98 -26.43 -7.43 6.04
CA HIS A 98 -25.17 -8.13 5.86
C HIS A 98 -24.34 -8.25 7.14
N GLY A 99 -24.85 -7.71 8.26
CA GLY A 99 -24.19 -7.72 9.56
C GLY A 99 -25.17 -7.76 10.72
N ALA A 100 -24.67 -7.60 11.92
CA ALA A 100 -25.44 -7.51 13.16
C ALA A 100 -24.64 -6.80 14.24
N ALA A 101 -25.32 -6.27 15.25
CA ALA A 101 -24.70 -5.65 16.42
C ALA A 101 -23.57 -6.50 17.03
N GLY A 102 -22.56 -5.84 17.59
CA GLY A 102 -21.36 -6.47 18.15
C GLY A 102 -20.31 -6.84 17.09
N GLY A 103 -20.22 -6.07 15.99
CA GLY A 103 -19.15 -6.19 15.00
C GLY A 103 -19.24 -7.45 14.13
N ARG A 104 -20.42 -7.97 13.87
CA ARG A 104 -20.64 -9.19 13.06
C ARG A 104 -21.00 -8.86 11.63
N GLY A 105 -20.30 -9.46 10.66
CA GLY A 105 -20.51 -9.23 9.24
C GLY A 105 -20.12 -7.81 8.82
N MET A 106 -20.95 -7.15 8.02
CA MET A 106 -20.73 -5.77 7.61
C MET A 106 -21.03 -4.83 8.79
N ALA A 107 -20.00 -4.47 9.52
CA ALA A 107 -20.04 -3.61 10.69
C ALA A 107 -18.90 -2.58 10.66
N GLY A 108 -19.05 -1.48 11.39
CA GLY A 108 -18.06 -0.43 11.51
C GLY A 108 -18.13 0.29 12.86
N LEU A 109 -17.21 1.21 13.10
CA LEU A 109 -17.10 1.97 14.32
C LEU A 109 -16.80 3.44 14.00
N VAL A 110 -17.57 4.37 14.54
CA VAL A 110 -17.14 5.76 14.67
C VAL A 110 -16.60 5.95 16.08
N GLN A 111 -15.31 6.21 16.18
CA GLN A 111 -14.64 6.54 17.43
C GLN A 111 -14.57 8.06 17.55
N VAL A 112 -15.31 8.64 18.48
CA VAL A 112 -15.33 10.08 18.72
C VAL A 112 -14.33 10.42 19.82
N ALA A 113 -13.34 11.25 19.49
CA ALA A 113 -12.39 11.74 20.48
C ALA A 113 -13.10 12.64 21.50
N SER A 114 -12.68 12.60 22.76
CA SER A 114 -13.07 13.59 23.77
C SER A 114 -12.51 14.96 23.40
N ASP A 115 -13.24 16.05 23.68
CA ASP A 115 -12.84 17.42 23.36
C ASP A 115 -11.36 17.70 23.62
N GLY A 116 -10.67 18.10 22.55
CA GLY A 116 -9.24 18.43 22.54
C GLY A 116 -8.87 19.72 23.28
N THR A 117 -9.32 19.90 24.53
CA THR A 117 -8.89 21.01 25.42
C THR A 117 -8.20 20.53 26.69
N ALA A 118 -8.02 19.20 26.84
CA ALA A 118 -7.04 18.66 27.75
C ALA A 118 -6.24 17.63 26.95
N GLU A 119 -5.03 17.97 26.53
CA GLU A 119 -3.98 16.98 26.46
C GLU A 119 -4.09 16.25 27.83
N PRO A 120 -4.46 14.93 27.85
CA PRO A 120 -4.48 14.22 29.13
C PRO A 120 -3.10 14.43 29.71
N ASP A 121 -3.04 14.72 31.03
CA ASP A 121 -1.79 14.91 31.75
C ASP A 121 -0.91 13.70 31.44
N ARG A 122 -0.16 13.79 30.32
CA ARG A 122 0.66 12.70 29.79
C ARG A 122 1.75 12.51 30.84
N PRO A 123 1.81 11.36 31.51
CA PRO A 123 2.84 11.17 32.52
C PRO A 123 4.19 11.36 31.84
N ALA A 124 4.84 12.47 32.10
CA ALA A 124 6.07 12.94 31.46
C ALA A 124 7.28 12.02 31.72
N SER A 125 7.09 10.90 32.40
CA SER A 125 8.19 9.98 32.74
C SER A 125 7.69 8.58 33.08
N VAL A 126 8.44 7.57 32.60
CA VAL A 126 8.31 6.18 33.05
C VAL A 126 8.37 6.14 34.59
N PRO A 127 7.46 5.41 35.27
CA PRO A 127 7.51 5.27 36.72
C PRO A 127 8.89 4.82 37.20
N ALA A 128 9.43 5.45 38.20
CA ALA A 128 10.72 5.08 38.80
C ALA A 128 10.54 3.84 39.69
N GLY A 129 10.82 2.66 39.20
CA GLY A 129 10.85 1.42 39.97
C GLY A 129 10.17 0.25 39.29
N PRO A 130 10.39 -0.99 39.72
CA PRO A 130 9.70 -2.14 39.21
C PRO A 130 8.22 -2.09 39.58
N GLY A 131 7.34 -2.12 38.55
CA GLY A 131 5.90 -2.27 38.75
C GLY A 131 5.52 -3.60 39.39
N LYS A 132 4.25 -3.74 39.76
CA LYS A 132 3.68 -5.01 40.25
C LYS A 132 3.56 -6.02 39.12
N VAL A 133 3.58 -7.30 39.47
CA VAL A 133 3.23 -8.37 38.53
C VAL A 133 1.80 -8.82 38.84
N LEU A 134 0.91 -8.65 37.88
CA LEU A 134 -0.50 -9.05 37.94
C LEU A 134 -0.65 -10.35 37.14
N GLN A 135 -0.87 -11.48 37.80
CA GLN A 135 -0.92 -12.78 37.14
C GLN A 135 -2.34 -13.13 36.66
N VAL A 136 -2.43 -13.60 35.44
CA VAL A 136 -3.67 -14.10 34.83
C VAL A 136 -3.50 -15.60 34.55
N PRO A 137 -4.42 -16.49 35.00
CA PRO A 137 -5.67 -16.20 35.71
C PRO A 137 -5.57 -16.29 37.25
N SER A 138 -4.38 -16.45 37.86
CA SER A 138 -4.26 -16.70 39.30
C SER A 138 -4.75 -15.55 40.20
N ASP A 139 -4.38 -14.32 39.88
CA ASP A 139 -4.75 -13.14 40.68
C ASP A 139 -5.99 -12.46 40.07
N HIS A 140 -6.08 -12.48 38.74
CA HIS A 140 -7.17 -11.87 37.97
C HIS A 140 -7.74 -12.90 36.99
N PRO A 141 -9.06 -13.16 36.99
CA PRO A 141 -9.64 -14.24 36.18
C PRO A 141 -9.56 -14.00 34.67
N THR A 142 -9.40 -12.73 34.24
CA THR A 142 -9.33 -12.31 32.85
C THR A 142 -8.21 -11.30 32.62
N ILE A 143 -7.71 -11.21 31.39
CA ILE A 143 -6.71 -10.23 31.00
C ILE A 143 -7.28 -8.81 31.23
N GLN A 144 -8.51 -8.56 30.78
CA GLN A 144 -9.15 -7.25 30.96
C GLN A 144 -9.31 -6.88 32.45
N SER A 145 -9.54 -7.84 33.34
CA SER A 145 -9.65 -7.53 34.77
C SER A 145 -8.30 -7.16 35.40
N ALA A 146 -7.20 -7.72 34.92
CA ALA A 146 -5.85 -7.32 35.33
C ALA A 146 -5.51 -5.92 34.77
N VAL A 147 -5.75 -5.68 33.49
CA VAL A 147 -5.48 -4.38 32.84
C VAL A 147 -6.25 -3.21 33.51
N ARG A 148 -7.49 -3.45 33.97
CA ARG A 148 -8.28 -2.41 34.64
C ARG A 148 -7.73 -1.93 35.96
N VAL A 149 -6.96 -2.73 36.67
CA VAL A 149 -6.37 -2.39 37.98
C VAL A 149 -4.89 -2.13 37.91
N ALA A 150 -4.29 -2.32 36.75
CA ALA A 150 -2.88 -2.08 36.52
C ALA A 150 -2.55 -0.61 36.59
N GLU A 151 -1.42 -0.29 37.21
CA GLU A 151 -0.82 1.03 37.30
C GLU A 151 0.32 1.17 36.30
N PRO A 152 0.69 2.39 35.86
CA PRO A 152 1.83 2.59 34.97
C PRO A 152 3.10 1.92 35.49
N GLY A 153 3.76 1.12 34.63
CA GLY A 153 4.95 0.34 34.97
C GLY A 153 4.67 -1.12 35.36
N ASP A 154 3.42 -1.51 35.53
CA ASP A 154 3.06 -2.88 35.90
C ASP A 154 3.25 -3.87 34.75
N LEU A 155 3.45 -5.14 35.12
CA LEU A 155 3.48 -6.28 34.22
C LEU A 155 2.22 -7.13 34.39
N VAL A 156 1.40 -7.24 33.36
CA VAL A 156 0.34 -8.25 33.28
C VAL A 156 0.94 -9.53 32.68
N LEU A 157 1.16 -10.54 33.52
CA LEU A 157 1.78 -11.81 33.14
C LEU A 157 0.71 -12.88 32.96
N ILE A 158 0.60 -13.40 31.72
CA ILE A 158 -0.49 -14.29 31.30
C ILE A 158 0.01 -15.73 31.17
N SER A 159 -0.60 -16.64 31.94
CA SER A 159 -0.33 -18.07 31.88
C SER A 159 -0.93 -18.74 30.65
N PRO A 160 -0.48 -19.94 30.25
CA PRO A 160 -1.05 -20.69 29.13
C PRO A 160 -2.56 -20.87 29.26
N GLY A 161 -3.28 -20.55 28.20
CA GLY A 161 -4.75 -20.64 28.15
C GLY A 161 -5.29 -20.08 26.84
N VAL A 162 -6.59 -20.33 26.62
CA VAL A 162 -7.34 -19.70 25.51
C VAL A 162 -8.28 -18.67 26.10
N TYR A 163 -7.99 -17.41 25.82
CA TYR A 163 -8.70 -16.24 26.34
C TYR A 163 -9.65 -15.71 25.26
N ARG A 164 -10.94 -15.75 25.54
CA ARG A 164 -11.99 -15.26 24.65
C ARG A 164 -12.38 -13.83 25.03
N GLU A 165 -11.45 -12.94 24.85
CA GLU A 165 -11.54 -11.54 25.28
C GLU A 165 -11.18 -10.58 24.16
N ALA A 166 -11.76 -9.39 24.19
CA ALA A 166 -11.29 -8.21 23.50
C ALA A 166 -10.77 -7.25 24.57
N VAL A 167 -9.47 -7.07 24.63
CA VAL A 167 -8.81 -6.32 25.70
C VAL A 167 -8.58 -4.88 25.23
N GLU A 168 -8.98 -3.91 26.07
CA GLU A 168 -8.72 -2.49 25.86
C GLU A 168 -7.76 -1.96 26.92
N VAL A 169 -6.72 -1.27 26.48
CA VAL A 169 -5.65 -0.75 27.32
C VAL A 169 -5.65 0.77 27.19
N THR A 170 -5.91 1.44 28.31
CA THR A 170 -5.88 2.91 28.45
C THR A 170 -4.90 3.37 29.52
N THR A 171 -4.24 2.43 30.21
CA THR A 171 -3.19 2.72 31.19
C THR A 171 -1.84 2.73 30.49
N PRO A 172 -1.08 3.82 30.54
CA PRO A 172 0.23 3.91 29.88
C PRO A 172 1.30 3.08 30.58
N PHE A 173 2.40 2.84 29.88
CA PHE A 173 3.60 2.16 30.36
C PHE A 173 3.38 0.73 30.89
N LEU A 174 2.34 0.04 30.44
CA LEU A 174 2.13 -1.36 30.76
C LEU A 174 2.99 -2.28 29.91
N THR A 175 3.41 -3.40 30.50
CA THR A 175 3.87 -4.58 29.76
C THR A 175 2.82 -5.67 29.89
N ILE A 176 2.30 -6.16 28.78
CA ILE A 176 1.34 -7.28 28.73
C ILE A 176 2.04 -8.44 28.06
N ARG A 177 2.33 -9.50 28.81
CA ARG A 177 3.20 -10.58 28.37
C ARG A 177 2.60 -11.97 28.61
N GLY A 178 2.61 -12.81 27.57
CA GLY A 178 2.37 -14.24 27.72
C GLY A 178 3.63 -15.00 28.09
N VAL A 179 3.53 -15.99 28.97
CA VAL A 179 4.69 -16.82 29.32
C VAL A 179 5.08 -17.80 28.21
N ASP A 180 4.18 -18.08 27.27
CA ASP A 180 4.40 -18.96 26.12
C ASP A 180 3.58 -18.49 24.92
N ARG A 181 4.26 -18.03 23.87
CA ARG A 181 3.66 -17.46 22.65
C ARG A 181 2.62 -18.37 22.02
N ASN A 182 2.87 -19.68 22.02
CA ASN A 182 2.03 -20.66 21.33
C ASN A 182 0.88 -21.19 22.21
N ARG A 183 0.91 -20.90 23.49
CA ARG A 183 -0.05 -21.42 24.47
C ARG A 183 -0.86 -20.31 25.16
N VAL A 184 -0.43 -19.06 25.09
CA VAL A 184 -1.22 -17.90 25.49
C VAL A 184 -1.92 -17.38 24.24
N ILE A 185 -3.20 -17.71 24.10
CA ILE A 185 -3.95 -17.50 22.87
C ILE A 185 -5.18 -16.66 23.16
N LEU A 186 -5.20 -15.44 22.63
CA LEU A 186 -6.41 -14.65 22.52
C LEU A 186 -7.18 -15.10 21.27
N ASP A 187 -8.42 -15.51 21.44
CA ASP A 187 -9.23 -16.09 20.38
C ASP A 187 -10.56 -15.38 20.25
N GLY A 188 -10.73 -14.61 19.15
CA GLY A 188 -11.93 -13.84 18.87
C GLY A 188 -13.13 -14.69 18.39
N GLU A 189 -12.93 -15.99 18.08
CA GLU A 189 -13.98 -16.90 17.58
C GLU A 189 -14.78 -16.36 16.38
N PHE A 190 -14.19 -15.44 15.62
CA PHE A 190 -14.85 -14.67 14.55
C PHE A 190 -16.07 -13.87 15.04
N ARG A 191 -16.06 -13.42 16.29
CA ARG A 191 -17.14 -12.66 16.94
C ARG A 191 -16.64 -11.39 17.62
N LEU A 192 -15.43 -11.41 18.20
CA LEU A 192 -14.85 -10.27 18.89
C LEU A 192 -14.11 -9.38 17.89
N VAL A 193 -14.09 -8.08 18.15
CA VAL A 193 -13.61 -7.05 17.20
C VAL A 193 -12.09 -7.10 17.06
N ALA A 194 -11.35 -6.99 18.14
CA ALA A 194 -9.88 -7.00 18.13
C ALA A 194 -9.34 -7.72 19.36
N GLY A 195 -8.09 -8.21 19.28
CA GLY A 195 -7.46 -8.92 20.38
C GLY A 195 -7.08 -8.01 21.53
N ILE A 196 -6.02 -7.21 21.36
CA ILE A 196 -5.63 -6.15 22.31
C ILE A 196 -5.60 -4.83 21.56
N ARG A 197 -6.31 -3.83 22.11
CA ARG A 197 -6.30 -2.46 21.62
C ARG A 197 -5.67 -1.55 22.66
N VAL A 198 -4.65 -0.82 22.26
CA VAL A 198 -4.00 0.21 23.06
C VAL A 198 -4.41 1.56 22.49
N LEU A 199 -5.17 2.34 23.25
CA LEU A 199 -5.73 3.59 22.81
C LEU A 199 -5.26 4.71 23.71
N GLU A 200 -4.55 5.70 23.14
CA GLU A 200 -4.06 6.89 23.87
C GLU A 200 -3.26 6.55 25.15
N ALA A 201 -2.62 5.39 25.16
CA ALA A 201 -1.83 4.91 26.30
C ALA A 201 -0.37 4.72 25.87
N ASP A 202 0.46 5.67 26.20
CA ASP A 202 1.87 5.72 25.81
C ASP A 202 2.69 4.58 26.43
N GLY A 203 3.72 4.15 25.73
CA GLY A 203 4.72 3.25 26.27
C GLY A 203 4.27 1.81 26.52
N VAL A 204 3.16 1.37 25.92
CA VAL A 204 2.64 0.01 26.14
C VAL A 204 3.34 -1.02 25.26
N SER A 205 3.88 -2.07 25.90
CA SER A 205 4.44 -3.25 25.24
C SER A 205 3.51 -4.46 25.33
N ILE A 206 3.30 -5.14 24.20
CA ILE A 206 2.59 -6.42 24.12
C ILE A 206 3.58 -7.49 23.63
N GLU A 207 3.72 -8.59 24.37
CA GLU A 207 4.80 -9.52 24.15
C GLU A 207 4.37 -10.99 24.27
N ASN A 208 4.94 -11.83 23.43
CA ASN A 208 4.99 -13.29 23.55
C ASN A 208 3.63 -13.97 23.67
N MET A 209 2.70 -13.66 22.76
CA MET A 209 1.37 -14.26 22.72
C MET A 209 0.80 -14.36 21.30
N THR A 210 -0.31 -15.07 21.16
CA THR A 210 -1.04 -15.24 19.90
C THR A 210 -2.40 -14.55 19.97
N ALA A 211 -2.77 -13.77 18.93
CA ALA A 211 -4.12 -13.25 18.70
C ALA A 211 -4.66 -13.77 17.37
N ARG A 212 -5.84 -14.39 17.38
CA ARG A 212 -6.41 -15.02 16.20
C ARG A 212 -7.93 -14.90 16.11
N ARG A 213 -8.44 -15.01 14.89
CA ARG A 213 -9.88 -15.11 14.59
C ARG A 213 -10.71 -13.92 15.12
N TYR A 214 -10.12 -12.72 15.13
CA TYR A 214 -10.83 -11.47 15.39
C TYR A 214 -11.46 -10.93 14.10
N LEU A 215 -12.53 -10.14 14.24
CA LEU A 215 -13.21 -9.54 13.08
C LEU A 215 -12.37 -8.45 12.42
N LEU A 216 -11.52 -7.76 13.19
CA LEU A 216 -10.60 -6.73 12.71
C LEU A 216 -9.15 -7.15 12.94
N ASN A 217 -8.51 -6.64 13.99
CA ASN A 217 -7.08 -6.70 14.18
C ASN A 217 -6.68 -7.67 15.30
N GLY A 218 -5.50 -8.28 15.15
CA GLY A 218 -4.94 -9.08 16.23
C GLY A 218 -4.46 -8.18 17.38
N PHE A 219 -3.54 -7.27 17.07
CA PHE A 219 -2.97 -6.31 18.01
C PHE A 219 -3.03 -4.90 17.39
N TYR A 220 -3.36 -3.90 18.19
CA TYR A 220 -3.66 -2.57 17.71
C TYR A 220 -3.19 -1.48 18.67
N TRP A 221 -2.45 -0.49 18.16
CA TRP A 221 -2.09 0.74 18.85
C TRP A 221 -2.58 1.95 18.06
N ALA A 222 -3.14 2.94 18.75
CA ALA A 222 -3.55 4.20 18.13
C ALA A 222 -3.31 5.38 19.04
N ARG A 223 -2.79 6.46 18.47
CA ARG A 223 -2.51 7.73 19.14
C ARG A 223 -1.66 7.57 20.39
N VAL A 224 -0.52 6.89 20.24
CA VAL A 224 0.42 6.63 21.33
C VAL A 224 1.82 7.13 20.99
N ASP A 225 2.53 7.57 22.00
CA ASP A 225 3.96 7.83 21.98
C ASP A 225 4.69 6.69 22.72
N GLY A 226 5.42 5.89 21.98
CA GLY A 226 6.03 4.67 22.50
C GLY A 226 5.10 3.45 22.41
N TYR A 227 5.43 2.50 21.51
CA TYR A 227 4.72 1.22 21.38
C TYR A 227 5.70 0.09 21.05
N ARG A 228 5.39 -1.10 21.52
CA ARG A 228 6.16 -2.29 21.14
C ARG A 228 5.28 -3.53 20.99
N GLY A 229 5.45 -4.24 19.89
CA GLY A 229 4.94 -5.59 19.67
C GLY A 229 6.09 -6.55 19.43
N SER A 230 6.31 -7.49 20.37
CA SER A 230 7.47 -8.36 20.32
C SER A 230 7.07 -9.82 20.53
N TYR A 231 7.63 -10.74 19.73
CA TYR A 231 7.27 -12.16 19.77
C TYR A 231 5.75 -12.39 19.66
N LEU A 232 5.05 -11.60 18.86
CA LEU A 232 3.62 -11.75 18.64
C LEU A 232 3.33 -12.70 17.48
N THR A 233 2.24 -13.44 17.59
CA THR A 233 1.65 -14.19 16.48
C THR A 233 0.25 -13.65 16.21
N ALA A 234 0.02 -13.08 15.06
CA ALA A 234 -1.31 -12.71 14.57
C ALA A 234 -1.74 -13.67 13.46
N SER A 235 -2.94 -14.25 13.53
CA SER A 235 -3.37 -15.23 12.53
C SER A 235 -4.86 -15.20 12.24
N GLY A 236 -5.21 -15.09 10.94
CA GLY A 236 -6.59 -15.19 10.48
C GLY A 236 -7.52 -14.17 11.13
N ASN A 237 -7.09 -12.92 11.27
CA ASN A 237 -7.95 -11.80 11.67
C ASN A 237 -8.51 -11.11 10.43
N GLY A 238 -9.67 -10.47 10.54
CA GLY A 238 -10.46 -9.99 9.41
C GLY A 238 -9.96 -8.70 8.76
N ASN A 239 -8.91 -8.07 9.30
CA ASN A 239 -8.30 -6.88 8.73
C ASN A 239 -6.77 -6.98 8.80
N TYR A 240 -6.16 -6.47 9.86
CA TYR A 240 -4.70 -6.48 10.05
C TYR A 240 -4.24 -7.50 11.08
N GLY A 241 -2.99 -7.92 10.96
CA GLY A 241 -2.34 -8.72 12.00
C GLY A 241 -1.90 -7.87 13.18
N ILE A 242 -0.89 -7.06 12.96
CA ILE A 242 -0.25 -6.17 13.92
C ILE A 242 -0.28 -4.76 13.33
N TYR A 243 -1.01 -3.86 13.98
CA TYR A 243 -1.43 -2.59 13.42
C TYR A 243 -1.13 -1.43 14.34
N VAL A 244 -0.53 -0.38 13.81
CA VAL A 244 -0.33 0.89 14.51
C VAL A 244 -0.66 2.05 13.59
N ILE A 245 -1.38 3.03 14.13
CA ILE A 245 -1.83 4.23 13.40
C ILE A 245 -1.69 5.46 14.26
N ASP A 246 -1.33 6.60 13.65
CA ASP A 246 -1.23 7.90 14.33
C ASP A 246 -0.41 7.82 15.63
N SER A 247 0.75 7.16 15.56
CA SER A 247 1.60 6.84 16.71
C SER A 247 3.07 6.92 16.34
N VAL A 248 3.91 7.23 17.32
CA VAL A 248 5.34 7.45 17.12
C VAL A 248 6.19 6.67 18.12
N HIS A 249 7.50 6.59 17.88
CA HIS A 249 8.49 5.93 18.71
C HIS A 249 8.17 4.46 19.00
N GLY A 250 8.14 3.65 17.94
CA GLY A 250 7.69 2.28 18.07
C GLY A 250 8.58 1.20 17.49
N GLN A 251 8.29 -0.06 17.90
CA GLN A 251 9.01 -1.22 17.38
C GLN A 251 8.11 -2.44 17.25
N PHE A 252 8.24 -3.11 16.10
CA PHE A 252 7.77 -4.50 15.93
C PHE A 252 8.98 -5.41 15.68
N ASP A 253 9.13 -6.41 16.54
CA ASP A 253 10.25 -7.35 16.41
C ASP A 253 9.84 -8.80 16.68
N HIS A 254 10.60 -9.76 16.13
CA HIS A 254 10.44 -11.20 16.34
C HIS A 254 9.00 -11.72 16.17
N SER A 255 8.19 -11.01 15.40
CA SER A 255 6.75 -11.22 15.30
C SER A 255 6.36 -11.88 13.98
N TYR A 256 5.20 -12.53 13.97
CA TYR A 256 4.68 -13.28 12.85
C TYR A 256 3.23 -12.92 12.56
N ALA A 257 2.90 -12.73 11.28
CA ALA A 257 1.53 -12.41 10.86
C ALA A 257 1.12 -13.22 9.63
N SER A 258 -0.07 -13.86 9.66
CA SER A 258 -0.55 -14.72 8.59
C SER A 258 -2.06 -14.73 8.42
N GLY A 259 -2.52 -14.70 7.17
CA GLY A 259 -3.94 -14.92 6.84
C GLY A 259 -4.83 -13.70 7.02
N HIS A 260 -4.31 -12.49 6.81
CA HIS A 260 -5.05 -11.23 6.92
C HIS A 260 -5.44 -10.67 5.55
N PRO A 261 -6.71 -10.22 5.36
CA PRO A 261 -7.19 -9.73 4.07
C PRO A 261 -6.71 -8.31 3.74
N ASP A 262 -6.05 -7.65 4.67
CA ASP A 262 -5.30 -6.43 4.44
C ASP A 262 -3.80 -6.70 4.62
N SER A 263 -3.15 -6.27 5.67
CA SER A 263 -1.74 -6.56 5.83
C SER A 263 -1.38 -7.32 7.11
N GLY A 264 -0.26 -8.04 7.04
CA GLY A 264 0.32 -8.70 8.21
C GLY A 264 0.77 -7.66 9.24
N PHE A 265 1.53 -6.67 8.79
CA PHE A 265 2.04 -5.55 9.57
C PHE A 265 1.63 -4.23 8.93
N TYR A 266 1.26 -3.27 9.77
CA TYR A 266 0.89 -1.93 9.33
C TYR A 266 1.48 -0.88 10.26
N VAL A 267 2.12 0.13 9.69
CA VAL A 267 2.49 1.38 10.36
C VAL A 267 2.01 2.52 9.48
N GLY A 268 1.10 3.34 9.97
CA GLY A 268 0.47 4.39 9.16
C GLY A 268 0.23 5.69 9.91
N GLN A 269 0.01 6.74 9.13
CA GLN A 269 -0.34 8.09 9.62
C GLN A 269 0.65 8.64 10.66
N CYS A 270 1.93 8.53 10.42
CA CYS A 270 2.97 9.09 11.28
C CYS A 270 4.07 9.76 10.47
N GLN A 271 4.46 10.96 10.89
CA GLN A 271 5.53 11.72 10.24
C GLN A 271 6.12 12.79 11.15
N PRO A 272 7.34 12.56 11.72
CA PRO A 272 8.13 11.32 11.63
C PRO A 272 7.52 10.18 12.45
N CYS A 273 7.70 8.93 12.00
CA CYS A 273 7.25 7.75 12.74
C CYS A 273 8.21 7.36 13.88
N HIS A 274 9.52 7.57 13.71
CA HIS A 274 10.56 7.06 14.64
C HIS A 274 10.32 5.59 15.00
N ALA A 275 10.27 4.73 13.99
CA ALA A 275 9.83 3.36 14.19
C ALA A 275 10.75 2.33 13.52
N LEU A 276 10.78 1.13 14.09
CA LEU A 276 11.56 0.00 13.59
C LEU A 276 10.67 -1.24 13.44
N VAL A 277 10.72 -1.85 12.26
CA VAL A 277 10.15 -3.19 12.00
C VAL A 277 11.29 -4.12 11.64
N THR A 278 11.57 -5.11 12.47
CA THR A 278 12.75 -5.96 12.32
C THR A 278 12.52 -7.40 12.76
N ASP A 279 13.21 -8.34 12.12
CA ASP A 279 13.18 -9.76 12.47
C ASP A 279 11.73 -10.30 12.49
N VAL A 280 10.88 -9.87 11.55
CA VAL A 280 9.50 -10.32 11.43
C VAL A 280 9.29 -11.19 10.21
N LEU A 281 8.24 -12.01 10.26
CA LEU A 281 7.80 -12.84 9.15
C LEU A 281 6.32 -12.58 8.85
N ALA A 282 6.01 -12.23 7.60
CA ALA A 282 4.64 -12.13 7.12
C ALA A 282 4.41 -13.07 5.93
N GLU A 283 3.41 -13.94 6.03
CA GLU A 283 3.03 -14.85 4.95
C GLU A 283 1.52 -15.04 4.82
N ARG A 284 1.03 -15.35 3.64
CA ARG A 284 -0.39 -15.60 3.34
C ARG A 284 -1.33 -14.44 3.70
N ASN A 285 -0.85 -13.21 3.69
CA ASN A 285 -1.68 -12.02 3.81
C ASN A 285 -1.96 -11.44 2.41
N ALA A 286 -2.90 -10.52 2.29
CA ALA A 286 -3.00 -9.72 1.07
C ALA A 286 -1.69 -8.95 0.86
N ILE A 287 -1.22 -8.26 1.88
CA ILE A 287 0.04 -7.52 1.86
C ILE A 287 0.87 -7.93 3.08
N GLY A 288 2.16 -8.17 2.89
CA GLY A 288 3.05 -8.47 4.02
C GLY A 288 3.16 -7.26 4.96
N TYR A 289 3.55 -6.11 4.42
CA TYR A 289 3.59 -4.81 5.08
C TYR A 289 2.87 -3.74 4.25
N SER A 290 2.01 -2.97 4.88
CA SER A 290 1.45 -1.74 4.33
C SER A 290 1.76 -0.55 5.24
N GLY A 291 1.94 0.63 4.65
CA GLY A 291 2.25 1.85 5.38
C GLY A 291 1.69 3.05 4.64
N THR A 292 0.46 3.46 4.99
CA THR A 292 -0.18 4.62 4.38
C THR A 292 0.27 5.89 5.08
N ASN A 293 0.79 6.85 4.30
CA ASN A 293 1.26 8.15 4.78
C ASN A 293 2.21 8.06 5.98
N ALA A 294 2.96 6.96 6.06
CA ALA A 294 3.96 6.72 7.08
C ALA A 294 5.34 7.14 6.59
N GLY A 295 6.18 7.62 7.48
CA GLY A 295 7.55 7.92 7.10
C GLY A 295 8.31 8.82 8.06
N GLY A 296 9.48 9.25 7.62
CA GLY A 296 10.41 9.96 8.46
C GLY A 296 10.91 9.09 9.62
N ASP A 297 12.13 8.58 9.48
CA ASP A 297 12.76 7.70 10.47
C ASP A 297 11.93 6.43 10.75
N LEU A 298 11.48 5.77 9.69
CA LEU A 298 10.88 4.44 9.72
C LEU A 298 11.79 3.46 8.98
N THR A 299 12.29 2.45 9.69
CA THR A 299 13.15 1.42 9.12
C THR A 299 12.47 0.06 9.16
N ILE A 300 12.47 -0.64 8.02
CA ILE A 300 11.97 -2.01 7.86
C ILE A 300 13.16 -2.87 7.41
N THR A 301 13.61 -3.79 8.27
CA THR A 301 14.88 -4.48 8.04
C THR A 301 14.88 -5.92 8.53
N ARG A 302 15.83 -6.74 8.04
CA ARG A 302 16.12 -8.12 8.47
C ARG A 302 14.88 -9.00 8.61
N SER A 303 13.91 -8.81 7.72
CA SER A 303 12.60 -9.46 7.81
C SER A 303 12.30 -10.26 6.55
N GLU A 304 11.43 -11.25 6.68
CA GLU A 304 11.02 -12.11 5.58
C GLU A 304 9.55 -11.85 5.21
N TRP A 305 9.32 -11.55 3.94
CA TRP A 305 8.02 -11.21 3.37
C TRP A 305 7.71 -12.15 2.22
N ARG A 306 6.97 -13.22 2.49
CA ARG A 306 6.79 -14.30 1.52
C ARG A 306 5.37 -14.79 1.38
N ASN A 307 5.08 -15.37 0.22
CA ASN A 307 3.81 -16.08 -0.01
C ASN A 307 2.55 -15.27 0.35
N ASN A 308 2.66 -13.93 0.30
CA ASN A 308 1.53 -13.01 0.33
C ASN A 308 1.03 -12.74 -1.10
N MET A 309 -0.02 -11.98 -1.30
CA MET A 309 -0.33 -11.43 -2.63
C MET A 309 0.66 -10.36 -3.05
N ALA A 310 1.12 -9.52 -2.10
CA ALA A 310 2.18 -8.54 -2.28
C ALA A 310 3.09 -8.51 -1.04
N GLY A 311 4.37 -8.17 -1.24
CA GLY A 311 5.35 -8.10 -0.15
C GLY A 311 5.19 -6.82 0.69
N LEU A 312 5.84 -5.73 0.30
CA LEU A 312 5.81 -4.44 1.01
C LEU A 312 5.21 -3.36 0.11
N VAL A 313 4.24 -2.61 0.66
CA VAL A 313 3.50 -1.58 -0.08
C VAL A 313 3.39 -0.29 0.74
N PRO A 314 4.47 0.51 0.87
CA PRO A 314 4.35 1.90 1.31
C PRO A 314 3.52 2.69 0.29
N ASN A 315 2.51 3.44 0.76
CA ASN A 315 1.56 4.09 -0.14
C ASN A 315 1.04 5.42 0.39
N THR A 316 0.54 6.25 -0.51
CA THR A 316 -0.08 7.54 -0.23
C THR A 316 -1.58 7.47 -0.47
N LEU A 317 -2.38 7.92 0.50
CA LEU A 317 -3.82 8.12 0.34
C LEU A 317 -4.25 9.47 0.93
N ASP A 318 -5.12 10.18 0.23
CA ASP A 318 -5.70 11.46 0.70
C ASP A 318 -6.74 11.30 1.81
N SER A 319 -7.19 10.08 2.07
CA SER A 319 -8.15 9.75 3.11
C SER A 319 -7.52 9.62 4.49
N GLU A 320 -6.19 9.59 4.56
CA GLU A 320 -5.44 9.45 5.80
C GLU A 320 -4.57 10.68 6.08
N LEU A 321 -4.15 10.87 7.34
CA LEU A 321 -3.34 12.02 7.74
C LEU A 321 -1.93 11.98 7.10
N TYR A 322 -1.33 13.14 6.96
CA TYR A 322 0.07 13.37 6.52
C TYR A 322 0.46 12.88 5.12
N PRO A 323 -0.39 12.97 4.08
CA PRO A 323 0.07 12.65 2.72
C PRO A 323 1.15 13.66 2.26
N PRO A 324 2.11 13.23 1.43
CA PRO A 324 2.33 11.88 0.96
C PRO A 324 3.20 11.04 1.91
N GLN A 325 3.16 9.72 1.71
CA GLN A 325 4.11 8.78 2.28
C GLN A 325 5.55 9.17 1.90
N ARG A 326 6.50 9.14 2.86
CA ARG A 326 7.88 9.55 2.58
C ARG A 326 8.91 9.06 3.60
N GLY A 327 10.18 8.96 3.15
CA GLY A 327 11.32 8.79 4.05
C GLY A 327 11.35 7.46 4.80
N VAL A 328 10.86 6.38 4.18
CA VAL A 328 10.96 5.02 4.71
C VAL A 328 12.26 4.38 4.20
N THR A 329 12.99 3.71 5.09
CA THR A 329 14.15 2.87 4.75
C THR A 329 13.73 1.39 4.79
N ILE A 330 13.82 0.72 3.63
CA ILE A 330 13.58 -0.72 3.48
C ILE A 330 14.91 -1.36 3.13
N THR A 331 15.52 -2.08 4.09
CA THR A 331 16.89 -2.59 3.90
C THR A 331 17.05 -4.02 4.44
N ASP A 332 17.93 -4.79 3.79
CA ASP A 332 18.33 -6.12 4.25
C ASP A 332 17.16 -7.09 4.49
N ASN A 333 16.10 -6.99 3.70
CA ASN A 333 14.96 -7.91 3.77
C ASN A 333 15.07 -9.01 2.70
N TRP A 334 14.41 -10.13 2.97
CA TRP A 334 14.13 -11.15 1.99
C TRP A 334 12.65 -11.13 1.59
N VAL A 335 12.40 -10.78 0.34
CA VAL A 335 11.04 -10.59 -0.20
C VAL A 335 10.85 -11.57 -1.36
N HIS A 336 10.00 -12.58 -1.21
CA HIS A 336 9.90 -13.61 -2.24
C HIS A 336 8.54 -14.30 -2.32
N ASP A 337 8.25 -14.88 -3.48
CA ASP A 337 7.04 -15.67 -3.74
C ASP A 337 5.72 -14.94 -3.41
N ASN A 338 5.65 -13.62 -3.51
CA ASN A 338 4.43 -12.87 -3.18
C ASN A 338 3.45 -12.86 -4.37
N ASN A 339 2.92 -14.03 -4.69
CA ASN A 339 2.00 -14.32 -5.79
C ASN A 339 0.83 -15.20 -5.33
N ASN A 340 0.54 -15.25 -4.04
CA ASN A 340 -0.39 -16.21 -3.47
C ASN A 340 -1.84 -15.84 -3.77
N ARG A 341 -2.47 -16.58 -4.68
CA ARG A 341 -3.89 -16.40 -5.07
C ARG A 341 -4.86 -16.97 -4.03
N ASP A 342 -4.38 -17.77 -3.08
CA ASP A 342 -5.16 -18.31 -1.97
C ASP A 342 -5.06 -17.45 -0.70
N ALA A 343 -4.23 -16.40 -0.72
CA ALA A 343 -4.23 -15.40 0.35
C ALA A 343 -5.55 -14.62 0.34
N PRO A 344 -6.09 -14.25 1.50
CA PRO A 344 -7.28 -13.42 1.56
C PRO A 344 -6.95 -12.00 1.08
N ALA A 345 -7.89 -11.32 0.45
CA ALA A 345 -7.69 -9.95 0.03
C ALA A 345 -9.00 -9.16 0.06
N LYS A 346 -8.88 -7.86 0.29
CA LYS A 346 -9.90 -6.87 0.02
C LYS A 346 -9.74 -6.34 -1.40
N GLU A 347 -10.78 -5.74 -1.95
CA GLU A 347 -10.72 -5.08 -3.26
C GLU A 347 -9.57 -4.07 -3.34
N LEU A 348 -9.35 -3.30 -2.28
CA LEU A 348 -8.31 -2.27 -2.22
C LEU A 348 -6.87 -2.82 -2.20
N THR A 349 -6.65 -4.04 -1.74
CA THR A 349 -5.31 -4.63 -1.62
C THR A 349 -4.89 -5.37 -2.87
N PHE A 350 -5.84 -5.87 -3.64
CA PHE A 350 -5.58 -6.65 -4.85
C PHE A 350 -4.75 -5.92 -5.92
N PRO A 351 -4.86 -4.59 -6.13
CA PRO A 351 -4.02 -3.89 -7.11
C PRO A 351 -2.52 -4.09 -6.91
N ALA A 352 -2.08 -4.42 -5.70
CA ALA A 352 -0.69 -4.74 -5.39
C ALA A 352 -0.29 -6.20 -5.70
N PHE A 353 -1.18 -7.04 -6.24
CA PHE A 353 -0.91 -8.47 -6.49
C PHE A 353 0.33 -8.71 -7.35
N GLY A 354 1.18 -9.64 -6.91
CA GLY A 354 2.38 -10.06 -7.62
C GLY A 354 3.56 -9.11 -7.51
N GLN A 355 3.55 -8.20 -6.52
CA GLN A 355 4.62 -7.24 -6.29
C GLN A 355 5.53 -7.69 -5.14
N GLY A 356 6.84 -7.46 -5.28
CA GLY A 356 7.78 -7.62 -4.18
C GLY A 356 7.75 -6.40 -3.27
N ILE A 357 8.32 -5.29 -3.72
CA ILE A 357 8.28 -3.99 -3.05
C ILE A 357 7.63 -3.00 -4.01
N LEU A 358 6.53 -2.39 -3.61
CA LEU A 358 5.79 -1.41 -4.41
C LEU A 358 5.61 -0.12 -3.64
N ILE A 359 6.31 0.94 -4.05
CA ILE A 359 6.10 2.30 -3.52
C ILE A 359 5.12 3.03 -4.43
N THR A 360 3.98 3.46 -3.89
CA THR A 360 2.96 4.21 -4.64
C THR A 360 2.77 5.62 -4.10
N GLY A 361 3.08 6.63 -4.94
CA GLY A 361 3.00 8.04 -4.59
C GLY A 361 3.96 8.46 -3.47
N GLY A 362 4.94 7.63 -3.15
CA GLY A 362 5.89 7.87 -2.08
C GLY A 362 7.06 8.75 -2.47
N MET A 363 7.62 9.49 -1.50
CA MET A 363 8.74 10.41 -1.69
C MET A 363 9.92 10.06 -0.79
N ASP A 364 11.14 10.32 -1.28
CA ASP A 364 12.40 10.24 -0.51
C ASP A 364 12.64 8.90 0.21
N ASN A 365 12.11 7.80 -0.30
CA ASN A 365 12.29 6.48 0.29
C ASN A 365 13.63 5.87 -0.15
N LEU A 366 14.23 5.06 0.74
CA LEU A 366 15.43 4.28 0.47
C LEU A 366 15.10 2.78 0.48
N VAL A 367 15.31 2.13 -0.67
CA VAL A 367 15.21 0.67 -0.80
C VAL A 367 16.61 0.13 -1.10
N GLN A 368 17.24 -0.50 -0.10
CA GLN A 368 18.67 -0.82 -0.19
C GLN A 368 18.98 -2.24 0.29
N GLY A 369 19.85 -2.96 -0.43
CA GLY A 369 20.42 -4.22 0.04
C GLY A 369 19.41 -5.36 0.21
N ASN A 370 18.20 -5.26 -0.32
CA ASN A 370 17.20 -6.31 -0.22
C ASN A 370 17.44 -7.42 -1.26
N ARG A 371 17.06 -8.64 -0.90
CA ARG A 371 16.90 -9.76 -1.83
C ARG A 371 15.42 -9.89 -2.18
N VAL A 372 15.10 -9.70 -3.47
CA VAL A 372 13.72 -9.69 -3.98
C VAL A 372 13.59 -10.65 -5.14
N GLU A 373 12.73 -11.67 -5.04
CA GLU A 373 12.71 -12.73 -6.04
C GLU A 373 11.36 -13.44 -6.18
N ASP A 374 11.12 -13.98 -7.39
CA ASP A 374 9.96 -14.83 -7.70
C ASP A 374 8.61 -14.10 -7.55
N HIS A 375 8.46 -12.92 -8.18
CA HIS A 375 7.23 -12.15 -8.21
C HIS A 375 6.54 -12.22 -9.59
N GLU A 376 5.21 -12.32 -9.61
CA GLU A 376 4.45 -12.43 -10.89
C GLU A 376 4.50 -11.14 -11.70
N THR A 377 4.61 -9.98 -11.04
CA THR A 377 4.56 -8.67 -11.72
C THR A 377 5.91 -7.96 -11.64
N PHE A 378 6.18 -7.22 -10.58
CA PHE A 378 7.42 -6.48 -10.42
C PHE A 378 8.16 -6.91 -9.15
N GLY A 379 9.50 -6.97 -9.22
CA GLY A 379 10.33 -7.16 -8.06
C GLY A 379 10.31 -5.91 -7.16
N ILE A 380 10.87 -4.81 -7.64
CA ILE A 380 10.80 -3.49 -6.99
C ILE A 380 10.21 -2.49 -7.97
N ALA A 381 9.10 -1.88 -7.60
CA ALA A 381 8.43 -0.87 -8.39
C ALA A 381 8.21 0.43 -7.61
N VAL A 382 8.42 1.55 -8.28
CA VAL A 382 8.10 2.90 -7.80
C VAL A 382 7.13 3.51 -8.79
N SER A 383 5.93 3.90 -8.36
CA SER A 383 4.87 4.38 -9.27
C SER A 383 4.03 5.49 -8.64
N MET A 384 3.35 6.21 -9.47
CA MET A 384 2.31 7.14 -9.02
C MET A 384 1.11 6.40 -8.46
N ILE A 385 0.34 7.09 -7.63
CA ILE A 385 -1.02 6.69 -7.24
C ILE A 385 -1.99 7.85 -7.50
N VAL A 386 -3.22 7.49 -7.82
CA VAL A 386 -4.34 8.44 -7.99
C VAL A 386 -5.39 8.12 -6.93
N ASP A 387 -5.64 9.08 -6.07
CA ASP A 387 -6.77 9.08 -5.13
C ASP A 387 -7.57 10.36 -5.38
N LYS A 388 -7.81 11.23 -4.41
CA LYS A 388 -8.39 12.58 -4.67
C LYS A 388 -7.40 13.46 -5.43
N ASN A 389 -6.10 13.31 -5.13
CA ASN A 389 -5.00 13.97 -5.81
C ASN A 389 -4.16 12.98 -6.64
N TYR A 390 -3.27 13.55 -7.47
CA TYR A 390 -2.27 12.79 -8.19
C TYR A 390 -0.96 12.85 -7.40
N TRP A 391 -0.52 11.70 -6.87
CA TRP A 391 0.71 11.60 -6.11
C TRP A 391 1.80 10.97 -6.97
N PHE A 392 2.71 11.80 -7.45
CA PHE A 392 3.86 11.35 -8.25
C PHE A 392 5.01 10.95 -7.33
N PRO A 393 5.67 9.81 -7.57
CA PRO A 393 6.83 9.44 -6.79
C PRO A 393 7.98 10.41 -7.05
N GLU A 394 8.71 10.81 -6.00
CA GLU A 394 9.81 11.77 -6.07
C GLU A 394 10.93 11.36 -5.12
N GLY A 395 12.20 11.56 -5.55
CA GLY A 395 13.35 11.40 -4.68
C GLY A 395 13.65 9.97 -4.18
N ASN A 396 12.94 8.95 -4.64
CA ASN A 396 13.12 7.58 -4.16
C ASN A 396 14.44 6.99 -4.68
N ARG A 397 15.15 6.25 -3.84
CA ARG A 397 16.45 5.65 -4.12
C ARG A 397 16.38 4.13 -3.99
N VAL A 398 16.65 3.41 -5.07
CA VAL A 398 16.67 1.95 -5.13
C VAL A 398 18.09 1.50 -5.42
N ILE A 399 18.83 1.02 -4.39
CA ILE A 399 20.29 0.89 -4.46
C ILE A 399 20.76 -0.47 -3.92
N GLY A 400 21.64 -1.14 -4.65
CA GLY A 400 22.36 -2.33 -4.16
C GLY A 400 21.46 -3.54 -3.85
N ASN A 401 20.27 -3.61 -4.45
CA ASN A 401 19.36 -4.76 -4.26
C ASN A 401 19.70 -5.90 -5.23
N VAL A 402 19.43 -7.12 -4.84
CA VAL A 402 19.43 -8.29 -5.72
C VAL A 402 17.99 -8.63 -6.08
N VAL A 403 17.61 -8.37 -7.33
CA VAL A 403 16.22 -8.53 -7.80
C VAL A 403 16.18 -9.47 -8.98
N GLN A 404 15.40 -10.55 -8.91
CA GLN A 404 15.44 -11.57 -9.94
C GLN A 404 14.13 -12.36 -10.09
N ARG A 405 13.93 -12.90 -11.28
CA ARG A 405 12.80 -13.79 -11.62
C ARG A 405 11.42 -13.13 -11.43
N SER A 406 11.33 -11.85 -11.72
CA SER A 406 10.04 -11.15 -11.78
C SER A 406 9.41 -11.30 -13.16
N GLY A 407 8.09 -11.49 -13.21
CA GLY A 407 7.40 -11.86 -14.44
C GLY A 407 7.32 -10.74 -15.48
N VAL A 408 7.21 -9.47 -15.04
CA VAL A 408 7.16 -8.32 -15.95
C VAL A 408 8.51 -7.58 -15.96
N ALA A 409 8.99 -7.15 -14.81
CA ALA A 409 10.32 -6.56 -14.66
C ALA A 409 10.82 -6.69 -13.22
N ASP A 410 12.15 -6.84 -13.08
CA ASP A 410 12.78 -6.86 -11.78
C ASP A 410 12.77 -5.47 -11.14
N LEU A 411 13.10 -4.43 -11.92
CA LEU A 411 13.04 -3.04 -11.48
C LEU A 411 12.07 -2.24 -12.35
N ALA A 412 11.26 -1.37 -11.74
CA ALA A 412 10.29 -0.57 -12.47
C ALA A 412 10.13 0.84 -11.91
N LEU A 413 10.08 1.84 -12.81
CA LEU A 413 9.67 3.20 -12.51
C LEU A 413 8.43 3.54 -13.34
N GLY A 414 7.27 3.65 -12.71
CA GLY A 414 6.00 4.00 -13.36
C GLY A 414 5.95 5.48 -13.71
N GLY A 415 5.52 5.77 -14.93
CA GLY A 415 5.31 7.15 -15.41
C GLY A 415 3.86 7.62 -15.25
N PRO A 416 3.64 8.94 -15.07
CA PRO A 416 4.65 9.96 -14.83
C PRO A 416 5.23 9.91 -13.42
N ALA A 417 6.51 10.21 -13.29
CA ALA A 417 7.21 10.34 -12.03
C ALA A 417 7.88 11.72 -11.94
N SER A 418 7.92 12.30 -10.75
CA SER A 418 8.69 13.51 -10.47
C SER A 418 10.21 13.25 -10.49
N GLY A 419 11.01 14.28 -10.34
CA GLY A 419 12.47 14.18 -10.36
C GLY A 419 13.05 13.45 -9.14
N GLY A 420 14.36 13.18 -9.19
CA GLY A 420 15.10 12.64 -8.05
C GLY A 420 14.98 11.14 -7.82
N ASN A 421 14.04 10.43 -8.46
CA ASN A 421 14.00 8.97 -8.38
C ASN A 421 15.22 8.36 -9.04
N CYS A 422 15.95 7.49 -8.33
CA CYS A 422 17.17 6.91 -8.90
C CYS A 422 17.38 5.44 -8.53
N PHE A 423 18.12 4.76 -9.41
CA PHE A 423 18.48 3.36 -9.31
C PHE A 423 19.99 3.22 -9.45
N GLY A 424 20.63 2.37 -8.65
CA GLY A 424 22.07 2.20 -8.72
C GLY A 424 22.57 0.94 -8.05
N ASP A 425 23.61 0.35 -8.60
CA ASP A 425 24.32 -0.81 -8.05
C ASP A 425 23.41 -2.03 -7.77
N ASN A 426 22.24 -2.12 -8.44
CA ASN A 426 21.35 -3.26 -8.30
C ASN A 426 21.76 -4.41 -9.22
N SER A 427 21.56 -5.64 -8.77
CA SER A 427 21.67 -6.84 -9.60
C SER A 427 20.27 -7.24 -10.07
N PHE A 428 20.00 -7.11 -11.37
CA PHE A 428 18.71 -7.40 -11.98
C PHE A 428 18.86 -7.83 -13.44
N ARG A 429 17.79 -8.36 -14.04
CA ARG A 429 17.80 -8.79 -15.44
C ARG A 429 16.96 -7.88 -16.35
N VAL A 430 15.77 -7.49 -15.90
CA VAL A 430 14.82 -6.71 -16.71
C VAL A 430 14.39 -5.47 -15.95
N SER A 431 14.38 -4.32 -16.63
CA SER A 431 13.84 -3.07 -16.06
C SER A 431 12.86 -2.37 -16.99
N LEU A 432 11.94 -1.59 -16.40
CA LEU A 432 11.04 -0.69 -17.08
C LEU A 432 11.12 0.71 -16.43
N PRO A 433 11.58 1.75 -17.17
CA PRO A 433 12.05 1.70 -18.56
C PRO A 433 13.33 0.86 -18.71
N PRO A 434 13.61 0.38 -19.93
CA PRO A 434 14.86 -0.33 -20.21
C PRO A 434 16.08 0.51 -19.84
N ALA A 435 17.15 -0.15 -19.36
CA ALA A 435 18.39 0.49 -18.91
C ALA A 435 18.16 1.55 -17.81
N ILE A 436 17.30 1.23 -16.82
CA ILE A 436 16.84 2.17 -15.80
C ILE A 436 18.00 2.85 -15.05
N GLU A 437 19.07 2.14 -14.71
CA GLU A 437 20.25 2.71 -14.03
C GLU A 437 21.08 3.64 -14.92
N THR A 438 20.97 3.53 -16.24
CA THR A 438 21.60 4.45 -17.17
C THR A 438 20.86 5.79 -17.25
N PHE A 439 19.52 5.74 -17.29
CA PHE A 439 18.70 6.95 -17.44
C PHE A 439 18.32 7.58 -16.11
N PHE A 440 18.19 6.78 -15.07
CA PHE A 440 17.82 7.19 -13.72
C PHE A 440 18.88 6.79 -12.69
N GLY A 441 20.16 6.79 -13.08
CA GLY A 441 21.27 6.45 -12.19
C GLY A 441 21.42 7.43 -11.03
N CYS A 442 21.68 6.95 -9.83
CA CYS A 442 21.79 7.79 -8.64
C CYS A 442 22.93 8.82 -8.70
N ALA A 443 23.96 8.57 -9.51
CA ALA A 443 25.03 9.54 -9.75
C ALA A 443 24.59 10.74 -10.62
N PHE A 444 23.49 10.60 -11.37
CA PHE A 444 23.01 11.56 -12.36
C PHE A 444 21.49 11.78 -12.26
N ALA A 445 20.89 11.48 -11.10
CA ALA A 445 19.43 11.55 -10.94
C ALA A 445 18.87 12.86 -11.51
N PRO A 446 17.94 12.81 -12.46
CA PRO A 446 17.39 13.99 -13.08
C PRO A 446 16.70 14.85 -12.02
N THR A 447 17.15 16.11 -11.90
CA THR A 447 16.61 17.06 -10.92
C THR A 447 15.28 17.67 -11.33
N GLY A 448 14.68 17.23 -12.42
CA GLY A 448 13.40 17.76 -12.90
C GLY A 448 12.87 17.01 -14.12
N GLY A 449 11.54 16.98 -14.25
CA GLY A 449 10.81 16.45 -15.40
C GLY A 449 10.04 15.17 -15.13
N ALA A 450 8.97 14.95 -15.89
CA ALA A 450 8.19 13.72 -15.83
C ALA A 450 8.99 12.57 -16.44
N GLY A 451 9.29 11.56 -15.66
CA GLY A 451 9.99 10.34 -16.09
C GLY A 451 9.12 9.09 -15.97
N GLY A 452 9.76 7.93 -16.13
CA GLY A 452 9.16 6.62 -15.93
C GLY A 452 8.47 6.03 -17.16
N ASP A 453 7.99 4.81 -17.00
CA ASP A 453 7.35 4.01 -18.05
C ASP A 453 5.84 3.95 -17.83
N LEU A 454 5.06 4.40 -18.84
CA LEU A 454 3.60 4.37 -18.79
C LEU A 454 3.03 2.94 -18.80
N GLY A 455 3.77 1.96 -19.29
CA GLY A 455 3.39 0.55 -19.27
C GLY A 455 3.33 -0.01 -17.85
N VAL A 456 4.22 0.44 -16.95
CA VAL A 456 4.18 0.11 -15.52
C VAL A 456 2.89 0.62 -14.90
N THR A 457 2.58 1.90 -15.08
CA THR A 457 1.34 2.51 -14.58
C THR A 457 0.09 1.86 -15.19
N ALA A 458 0.11 1.54 -16.49
CA ALA A 458 -0.99 0.84 -17.14
C ALA A 458 -1.19 -0.59 -16.57
N THR A 459 -0.12 -1.28 -16.23
CA THR A 459 -0.18 -2.61 -15.59
C THR A 459 -0.87 -2.53 -14.22
N LEU A 460 -0.49 -1.56 -13.40
CA LEU A 460 -1.10 -1.33 -12.08
C LEU A 460 -2.57 -0.90 -12.22
N ALA A 461 -2.88 0.01 -13.14
CA ALA A 461 -4.25 0.42 -13.44
C ALA A 461 -5.13 -0.75 -13.91
N GLY A 462 -4.56 -1.69 -14.67
CA GLY A 462 -5.23 -2.93 -15.06
C GLY A 462 -5.61 -3.80 -13.86
N ARG A 463 -4.78 -3.86 -12.82
CA ARG A 463 -5.10 -4.56 -11.57
C ARG A 463 -6.21 -3.84 -10.78
N VAL A 464 -6.21 -2.49 -10.76
CA VAL A 464 -7.32 -1.71 -10.16
C VAL A 464 -8.64 -2.01 -10.88
N ALA A 465 -8.65 -2.04 -12.21
CA ALA A 465 -9.84 -2.35 -12.99
C ALA A 465 -10.32 -3.80 -12.76
N GLN A 466 -9.40 -4.75 -12.61
CA GLN A 466 -9.72 -6.14 -12.29
C GLN A 466 -10.33 -6.26 -10.88
N ALA A 467 -9.79 -5.57 -9.89
CA ALA A 467 -10.36 -5.50 -8.55
C ALA A 467 -11.79 -4.92 -8.58
N ALA A 468 -11.98 -3.78 -9.23
CA ALA A 468 -13.27 -3.11 -9.35
C ALA A 468 -14.34 -3.94 -10.11
N SER A 469 -13.93 -4.89 -10.96
CA SER A 469 -14.87 -5.83 -11.60
C SER A 469 -15.30 -6.97 -10.68
N GLY A 470 -14.66 -7.14 -9.52
CA GLY A 470 -14.85 -8.28 -8.61
C GLY A 470 -14.26 -9.59 -9.15
N GLU A 471 -13.46 -9.52 -10.22
CA GLU A 471 -12.88 -10.68 -10.89
C GLU A 471 -11.43 -10.93 -10.46
N PHE A 472 -11.17 -10.99 -9.15
CA PHE A 472 -9.85 -11.31 -8.66
C PHE A 472 -9.85 -12.58 -7.78
N PRO A 473 -8.89 -13.49 -8.00
CA PRO A 473 -8.77 -14.69 -7.16
C PRO A 473 -8.22 -14.30 -5.80
N HIS A 474 -8.91 -14.74 -4.73
CA HIS A 474 -8.47 -14.57 -3.35
C HIS A 474 -9.07 -15.66 -2.46
N GLY A 475 -8.40 -15.96 -1.36
CA GLY A 475 -8.87 -16.88 -0.35
C GLY A 475 -9.82 -16.22 0.66
N GLU A 476 -10.51 -17.06 1.40
CA GLU A 476 -11.31 -16.60 2.53
C GLU A 476 -10.47 -16.52 3.80
N TRP A 477 -10.40 -15.36 4.45
CA TRP A 477 -9.60 -15.14 5.64
C TRP A 477 -10.00 -16.05 6.83
N ARG A 478 -11.28 -16.42 6.94
CA ARG A 478 -11.76 -17.34 7.97
C ARG A 478 -11.32 -18.80 7.78
N LYS A 479 -10.84 -19.13 6.59
CA LYS A 479 -10.39 -20.49 6.23
C LYS A 479 -8.87 -20.62 6.13
N GLN A 480 -8.13 -19.55 6.42
CA GLN A 480 -6.68 -19.61 6.37
C GLN A 480 -6.14 -20.59 7.42
N PRO A 481 -5.10 -21.35 7.08
CA PRO A 481 -4.52 -22.32 8.00
C PRO A 481 -3.89 -21.64 9.20
N PHE A 482 -3.92 -22.32 10.35
CA PHE A 482 -3.15 -21.86 11.52
C PHE A 482 -1.65 -21.98 11.24
N PRO A 483 -0.87 -21.01 11.72
CA PRO A 483 0.58 -21.05 11.56
C PRO A 483 1.20 -22.18 12.39
N PRO A 484 2.39 -22.66 12.00
CA PRO A 484 3.19 -23.53 12.87
C PRO A 484 3.59 -22.77 14.15
N PRO A 485 3.97 -23.52 15.21
CA PRO A 485 4.51 -22.89 16.41
C PRO A 485 5.67 -21.96 16.10
N GLN A 486 5.66 -20.79 16.73
CA GLN A 486 6.66 -19.75 16.55
C GLN A 486 7.65 -19.73 17.74
N PRO A 487 8.90 -19.25 17.56
CA PRO A 487 9.84 -19.09 18.66
C PRO A 487 9.27 -18.27 19.81
N ASN A 488 9.49 -18.71 21.03
CA ASN A 488 9.12 -17.97 22.24
C ASN A 488 10.14 -16.88 22.56
N MET A 489 9.68 -15.83 23.26
CA MET A 489 10.55 -14.88 23.91
C MET A 489 11.43 -15.58 24.94
N PRO A 490 12.76 -15.39 24.94
CA PRO A 490 13.62 -15.89 25.99
C PRO A 490 13.19 -15.36 27.37
N ASP A 491 13.25 -16.22 28.38
CA ASP A 491 12.99 -15.88 29.78
C ASP A 491 11.66 -15.10 30.04
N ALA A 492 10.64 -15.32 29.21
CA ALA A 492 9.38 -14.59 29.24
C ALA A 492 8.71 -14.51 30.62
N SER A 493 8.86 -15.56 31.47
CA SER A 493 8.29 -15.61 32.82
C SER A 493 9.06 -14.78 33.85
N SER A 494 10.32 -14.42 33.60
CA SER A 494 11.22 -13.78 34.57
C SER A 494 11.86 -12.48 34.05
N ALA A 495 11.78 -12.21 32.74
CA ALA A 495 12.28 -10.96 32.17
C ALA A 495 11.57 -9.75 32.80
N PRO A 496 12.30 -8.65 33.09
CA PRO A 496 11.68 -7.44 33.63
C PRO A 496 10.66 -6.85 32.66
N PRO A 497 9.72 -6.03 33.14
CA PRO A 497 8.87 -5.22 32.27
C PRO A 497 9.71 -4.39 31.29
N PHE A 498 9.23 -4.22 30.08
CA PHE A 498 9.91 -3.43 29.05
C PHE A 498 8.94 -2.37 28.49
N PRO A 499 8.81 -1.22 29.16
CA PRO A 499 8.02 -0.12 28.63
C PRO A 499 8.57 0.34 27.28
N ALA A 500 7.70 0.55 26.31
CA ALA A 500 8.08 0.85 24.92
C ALA A 500 8.86 2.18 24.75
N VAL A 501 8.80 3.07 25.72
CA VAL A 501 9.57 4.34 25.72
C VAL A 501 11.09 4.18 25.84
N ASN A 502 11.55 3.02 26.31
CA ASN A 502 12.97 2.69 26.43
C ASN A 502 13.43 1.77 25.29
N LEU A 503 12.86 1.94 24.11
CA LEU A 503 13.31 1.20 22.94
C LEU A 503 14.80 1.43 22.76
N PRO A 504 15.60 0.35 22.55
CA PRO A 504 17.00 0.53 22.22
C PRO A 504 17.10 1.36 20.94
N ASP A 505 18.14 2.18 20.84
CA ASP A 505 18.50 2.77 19.55
C ASP A 505 18.46 1.67 18.49
N PRO A 506 17.97 1.97 17.29
CA PRO A 506 17.83 0.98 16.22
C PRO A 506 19.12 0.16 16.17
N ILE A 507 19.00 -1.12 16.48
CA ILE A 507 20.15 -2.02 16.70
C ILE A 507 21.08 -1.83 15.51
N GLY A 508 22.22 -1.23 15.77
CA GLY A 508 23.21 -0.99 14.73
C GLY A 508 23.38 -2.30 13.96
N ALA A 509 23.31 -2.27 12.66
CA ALA A 509 23.19 -3.40 11.75
C ALA A 509 23.92 -4.61 12.32
N GLY A 510 23.18 -5.55 12.91
CA GLY A 510 23.66 -6.90 13.16
C GLY A 510 24.17 -7.46 11.83
N PRO A 511 24.94 -8.53 11.81
CA PRO A 511 25.42 -9.07 10.56
C PRO A 511 24.25 -9.17 9.60
N ALA A 512 24.38 -8.54 8.45
CA ALA A 512 23.41 -8.57 7.37
C ALA A 512 22.94 -10.03 7.24
N PHE A 513 21.63 -10.24 7.08
CA PHE A 513 21.10 -11.56 6.77
C PHE A 513 21.97 -12.15 5.66
N GLU A 514 22.89 -13.09 5.99
CA GLU A 514 23.60 -13.84 4.98
C GLU A 514 22.59 -14.77 4.32
N PRO A 515 22.16 -14.45 3.09
CA PRO A 515 21.31 -15.37 2.35
C PRO A 515 22.10 -16.66 2.23
N THR A 516 21.53 -17.78 2.64
CA THR A 516 22.10 -19.10 2.36
C THR A 516 22.49 -19.11 0.90
N PRO A 517 23.78 -19.32 0.53
CA PRO A 517 24.18 -19.27 -0.86
C PRO A 517 23.26 -20.21 -1.63
N ALA A 518 22.59 -19.67 -2.65
CA ALA A 518 21.83 -20.48 -3.57
C ALA A 518 22.79 -21.57 -4.03
N SER A 519 22.43 -22.84 -3.83
CA SER A 519 23.23 -23.98 -4.32
C SER A 519 23.58 -23.67 -5.79
N ASP A 520 24.85 -23.55 -6.06
CA ASP A 520 25.40 -23.26 -7.38
C ASP A 520 24.91 -24.31 -8.40
N GLY A 521 23.73 -24.11 -8.92
CA GLY A 521 23.30 -24.60 -10.21
C GLY A 521 23.77 -23.59 -11.23
N GLY A 522 25.02 -23.72 -11.65
CA GLY A 522 25.70 -22.77 -12.49
C GLY A 522 24.89 -22.27 -13.68
N VAL A 523 24.79 -20.98 -13.80
CA VAL A 523 24.75 -20.30 -15.09
C VAL A 523 25.59 -19.02 -15.01
N ASN A 524 26.90 -19.20 -14.88
CA ASN A 524 27.82 -18.33 -15.57
C ASN A 524 27.84 -18.81 -17.02
N ARG A 525 26.90 -18.40 -17.84
CA ARG A 525 27.05 -18.37 -19.28
C ARG A 525 27.22 -16.93 -19.71
N GLU A 526 28.47 -16.66 -20.08
CA GLU A 526 28.88 -15.49 -20.83
C GLU A 526 27.79 -15.03 -21.81
N VAL A 527 27.14 -13.92 -21.50
CA VAL A 527 26.50 -13.08 -22.51
C VAL A 527 27.63 -12.28 -23.14
N THR A 528 28.37 -12.98 -23.97
CA THR A 528 29.48 -12.44 -24.73
C THR A 528 28.94 -11.64 -25.91
N VAL A 529 29.48 -10.46 -26.06
CA VAL A 529 29.51 -9.55 -27.20
C VAL A 529 28.50 -8.41 -27.21
N LEU A 530 27.22 -8.58 -26.90
CA LEU A 530 26.30 -7.43 -26.85
C LEU A 530 26.23 -6.79 -25.44
N GLY A 531 26.39 -7.58 -24.39
CA GLY A 531 26.45 -7.09 -23.02
C GLY A 531 27.68 -6.22 -22.72
N SER A 532 28.83 -6.53 -23.37
CA SER A 532 30.04 -5.71 -23.24
C SER A 532 29.97 -4.39 -24.02
N LEU A 533 29.11 -4.26 -25.00
CA LEU A 533 28.83 -2.99 -25.70
C LEU A 533 27.91 -2.07 -24.91
N LEU A 534 27.16 -2.61 -23.93
CA LEU A 534 26.23 -1.86 -23.09
C LEU A 534 26.79 -1.57 -21.70
N ALA A 535 27.88 -2.20 -21.29
CA ALA A 535 28.51 -2.06 -19.97
C ALA A 535 29.39 -0.81 -19.79
N ALA A 536 29.64 -0.06 -20.85
CA ALA A 536 30.20 1.29 -20.75
C ALA A 536 29.24 2.25 -21.47
N PRO A 537 28.86 3.38 -20.88
CA PRO A 537 28.03 4.36 -21.57
C PRO A 537 28.87 4.97 -22.70
N THR A 538 28.90 4.27 -23.82
CA THR A 538 29.41 4.85 -25.05
C THR A 538 28.31 5.75 -25.60
N TRP A 539 28.68 6.92 -26.13
CA TRP A 539 27.77 7.85 -26.78
C TRP A 539 26.85 7.16 -27.82
N TRP A 540 27.19 5.97 -28.32
CA TRP A 540 26.39 5.14 -29.21
C TRP A 540 25.20 4.49 -28.51
N SER A 541 25.33 3.96 -27.30
CA SER A 541 24.20 3.36 -26.57
C SER A 541 23.20 4.43 -26.13
N LEU A 542 23.69 5.59 -25.72
CA LEU A 542 22.89 6.77 -25.45
C LEU A 542 22.13 7.23 -26.70
N SER A 543 22.80 7.24 -27.88
CA SER A 543 22.19 7.64 -29.13
C SER A 543 21.11 6.66 -29.59
N ILE A 544 21.32 5.35 -29.48
CA ILE A 544 20.35 4.33 -29.86
C ILE A 544 19.12 4.39 -28.96
N SER A 545 19.31 4.52 -27.65
CA SER A 545 18.20 4.66 -26.71
C SER A 545 17.43 5.97 -26.91
N LEU A 546 18.11 7.07 -27.10
CA LEU A 546 17.50 8.36 -27.44
C LEU A 546 16.68 8.28 -28.73
N TYR A 547 17.21 7.61 -29.77
CA TYR A 547 16.51 7.40 -31.03
C TYR A 547 15.27 6.50 -30.86
N ALA A 548 15.35 5.46 -30.04
CA ALA A 548 14.25 4.54 -29.82
C ALA A 548 13.02 5.23 -29.17
N TYR A 549 13.24 6.24 -28.34
CA TYR A 549 12.16 6.98 -27.67
C TYR A 549 11.75 8.26 -28.41
N LEU A 550 12.70 9.04 -28.91
CA LEU A 550 12.41 10.32 -29.51
C LEU A 550 11.89 10.24 -30.94
N LEU A 551 12.32 9.23 -31.71
CA LEU A 551 11.92 9.13 -33.10
C LEU A 551 10.42 8.80 -33.29
N PRO A 552 9.81 7.81 -32.58
CA PRO A 552 8.38 7.60 -32.64
C PRO A 552 7.57 8.81 -32.20
N LEU A 553 8.02 9.50 -31.15
CA LEU A 553 7.39 10.72 -30.67
C LEU A 553 7.48 11.87 -31.69
N ALA A 554 8.64 12.06 -32.31
CA ALA A 554 8.86 13.06 -33.34
C ALA A 554 8.04 12.77 -34.61
N LEU A 555 7.96 11.50 -35.03
CA LEU A 555 7.13 11.07 -36.16
C LEU A 555 5.64 11.29 -35.87
N TYR A 556 5.19 10.96 -34.67
CA TYR A 556 3.81 11.20 -34.28
C TYR A 556 3.49 12.69 -34.20
N ALA A 557 4.37 13.49 -33.62
CA ALA A 557 4.22 14.95 -33.58
C ALA A 557 4.18 15.56 -35.00
N ALA A 558 5.02 15.06 -35.92
CA ALA A 558 5.00 15.48 -37.31
C ALA A 558 3.68 15.10 -38.01
N TRP A 559 3.18 13.90 -37.78
CA TRP A 559 1.89 13.45 -38.31
C TRP A 559 0.73 14.29 -37.79
N LEU A 560 0.72 14.60 -36.49
CA LEU A 560 -0.28 15.51 -35.89
C LEU A 560 -0.22 16.91 -36.52
N ALA A 561 0.98 17.48 -36.60
CA ALA A 561 1.16 18.83 -37.18
C ALA A 561 0.65 18.91 -38.62
N VAL A 562 0.97 17.91 -39.47
CA VAL A 562 0.49 17.85 -40.85
C VAL A 562 -1.01 17.62 -40.91
N ALA A 563 -1.59 16.78 -40.07
CA ALA A 563 -3.03 16.55 -40.03
C ALA A 563 -3.79 17.79 -39.58
N PHE A 564 -3.31 18.53 -38.61
CA PHE A 564 -3.90 19.80 -38.18
C PHE A 564 -3.80 20.86 -39.24
N TRP A 565 -2.64 20.98 -39.88
CA TRP A 565 -2.43 21.95 -40.97
C TRP A 565 -3.36 21.68 -42.15
N ASP A 566 -3.54 20.39 -42.52
CA ASP A 566 -4.46 19.99 -43.59
C ASP A 566 -5.92 20.24 -43.17
N LEU A 567 -6.36 19.78 -41.99
CA LEU A 567 -7.72 20.02 -41.46
C LEU A 567 -8.09 21.49 -41.36
N ALA A 568 -7.13 22.37 -40.98
CA ALA A 568 -7.35 23.78 -40.86
C ALA A 568 -7.67 24.44 -42.22
N ARG A 569 -7.20 23.87 -43.34
CA ARG A 569 -7.39 24.37 -44.69
C ARG A 569 -8.53 23.72 -45.47
N ARG A 570 -9.25 22.78 -44.84
CA ARG A 570 -10.33 22.02 -45.47
C ARG A 570 -11.65 22.76 -45.44
N ASP A 571 -11.86 23.68 -46.42
CA ASP A 571 -13.12 24.39 -46.56
C ASP A 571 -14.26 23.55 -47.18
N ASP A 572 -13.92 22.39 -47.70
CA ASP A 572 -14.85 21.38 -48.23
C ASP A 572 -15.56 20.56 -47.16
N LEU A 573 -15.10 20.59 -45.91
CA LEU A 573 -15.66 19.83 -44.80
C LEU A 573 -16.57 20.69 -43.91
N SER A 574 -17.71 20.14 -43.52
CA SER A 574 -18.55 20.80 -42.51
C SER A 574 -17.82 20.92 -41.17
N LEU A 575 -18.17 21.92 -40.36
CA LEU A 575 -17.58 22.12 -39.03
C LEU A 575 -17.66 20.86 -38.14
N ARG A 576 -18.78 20.13 -38.19
CA ARG A 576 -18.95 18.89 -37.42
C ARG A 576 -17.98 17.80 -37.88
N THR A 577 -17.74 17.68 -39.17
CA THR A 577 -16.80 16.70 -39.73
C THR A 577 -15.36 17.07 -39.40
N ARG A 578 -15.00 18.34 -39.41
CA ARG A 578 -13.68 18.83 -38.99
C ARG A 578 -13.43 18.52 -37.54
N ILE A 579 -14.39 18.84 -36.64
CA ILE A 579 -14.29 18.50 -35.20
C ILE A 579 -14.19 17.00 -35.00
N GLY A 580 -14.96 16.17 -35.72
CA GLY A 580 -14.89 14.73 -35.65
C GLY A 580 -13.51 14.19 -36.02
N TRP A 581 -12.91 14.67 -37.11
CA TRP A 581 -11.54 14.28 -37.47
C TRP A 581 -10.49 14.82 -36.54
N LEU A 582 -10.65 16.02 -36.02
CA LEU A 582 -9.77 16.61 -35.01
C LEU A 582 -9.77 15.74 -33.74
N ALA A 583 -10.95 15.35 -33.28
CA ALA A 583 -11.10 14.45 -32.13
C ALA A 583 -10.46 13.06 -32.40
N ALA A 584 -10.70 12.49 -33.58
CA ALA A 584 -10.10 11.20 -33.95
C ALA A 584 -8.56 11.26 -33.94
N VAL A 585 -7.99 12.32 -34.52
CA VAL A 585 -6.54 12.51 -34.61
C VAL A 585 -5.90 12.72 -33.23
N LEU A 586 -6.61 13.43 -32.33
CA LEU A 586 -6.11 13.69 -30.97
C LEU A 586 -6.31 12.52 -30.00
N LEU A 587 -7.47 11.85 -30.07
CA LEU A 587 -7.85 10.87 -29.07
C LEU A 587 -7.42 9.42 -29.40
N LEU A 588 -7.05 9.18 -30.67
CA LEU A 588 -6.58 7.86 -31.11
C LEU A 588 -5.12 7.95 -31.59
N PRO A 589 -4.14 7.87 -30.69
CA PRO A 589 -2.73 7.94 -31.05
C PRO A 589 -2.38 6.95 -32.15
N LEU A 590 -1.64 7.38 -33.16
CA LEU A 590 -1.27 6.65 -34.37
C LEU A 590 -2.47 6.24 -35.27
N ALA A 591 -3.50 5.62 -34.70
CA ALA A 591 -4.66 5.15 -35.44
C ALA A 591 -5.49 6.33 -36.03
N GLY A 592 -5.64 7.42 -35.31
CA GLY A 592 -6.38 8.60 -35.74
C GLY A 592 -5.75 9.29 -36.95
N PRO A 593 -4.47 9.68 -36.90
CA PRO A 593 -3.76 10.23 -38.06
C PRO A 593 -3.76 9.28 -39.26
N VAL A 594 -3.52 7.98 -39.08
CA VAL A 594 -3.57 6.99 -40.16
C VAL A 594 -4.97 6.93 -40.77
N ALA A 595 -6.01 6.83 -39.94
CA ALA A 595 -7.40 6.83 -40.43
C ALA A 595 -7.73 8.11 -41.19
N TYR A 596 -7.27 9.26 -40.72
CA TYR A 596 -7.46 10.54 -41.43
C TYR A 596 -6.80 10.53 -42.79
N TYR A 597 -5.53 10.11 -42.90
CA TYR A 597 -4.83 10.09 -44.19
C TYR A 597 -5.39 9.05 -45.17
N VAL A 598 -5.94 7.94 -44.69
CA VAL A 598 -6.51 6.87 -45.55
C VAL A 598 -7.97 7.21 -45.90
N LEU A 599 -8.80 7.58 -44.92
CA LEU A 599 -10.26 7.68 -45.07
C LEU A 599 -10.74 9.12 -45.21
N GLY A 600 -9.99 10.11 -44.69
CA GLY A 600 -10.40 11.52 -44.62
C GLY A 600 -10.39 12.26 -45.96
N ARG A 601 -10.07 11.58 -47.08
CA ARG A 601 -9.99 12.17 -48.44
C ARG A 601 -9.18 13.47 -48.45
N SER A 602 -8.05 13.51 -47.73
CA SER A 602 -7.15 14.67 -47.70
C SER A 602 -6.69 15.06 -49.09
N PRO A 603 -6.58 16.36 -49.41
CA PRO A 603 -6.06 16.86 -50.66
C PRO A 603 -4.55 16.62 -50.87
N ILE A 604 -3.85 16.18 -49.84
CA ILE A 604 -2.43 15.75 -49.93
C ILE A 604 -2.28 14.67 -51.00
N PRO A 605 -1.31 14.80 -51.95
CA PRO A 605 -1.10 13.81 -53.01
C PRO A 605 -1.01 12.38 -52.49
N GLY A 606 -1.71 11.44 -53.11
CA GLY A 606 -1.84 10.07 -52.66
C GLY A 606 -0.49 9.35 -52.42
N ALA A 607 0.49 9.61 -53.28
CA ALA A 607 1.85 9.08 -53.12
C ALA A 607 2.49 9.59 -51.81
N LEU A 608 2.35 10.86 -51.46
CA LEU A 608 2.89 11.43 -50.26
C LEU A 608 2.20 10.89 -49.00
N ARG A 609 0.86 10.74 -49.05
CA ARG A 609 0.09 10.11 -47.95
C ARG A 609 0.53 8.67 -47.72
N LEU A 610 0.70 7.90 -48.79
CA LEU A 610 1.16 6.52 -48.72
C LEU A 610 2.57 6.44 -48.12
N THR A 611 3.49 7.31 -48.54
CA THR A 611 4.85 7.36 -48.00
C THR A 611 4.85 7.73 -46.52
N MET A 612 4.02 8.67 -46.10
CA MET A 612 3.89 9.09 -44.68
C MET A 612 3.36 7.93 -43.83
N VAL A 613 2.28 7.28 -44.27
CA VAL A 613 1.67 6.16 -43.53
C VAL A 613 2.58 4.92 -43.57
N ALA A 614 3.02 4.46 -44.73
CA ALA A 614 3.84 3.26 -44.85
C ALA A 614 5.25 3.47 -44.26
N GLY A 615 5.86 4.65 -44.49
CA GLY A 615 7.18 4.97 -43.93
C GLY A 615 7.15 5.08 -42.41
N GLY A 616 6.13 5.74 -41.87
CA GLY A 616 5.96 5.90 -40.43
C GLY A 616 5.63 4.57 -39.74
N MET A 617 4.73 3.77 -40.28
CA MET A 617 4.41 2.43 -39.80
C MET A 617 5.61 1.47 -39.92
N GLY A 618 6.37 1.56 -41.01
CA GLY A 618 7.60 0.79 -41.17
C GLY A 618 8.68 1.16 -40.17
N ALA A 619 8.90 2.44 -39.94
CA ALA A 619 9.80 2.92 -38.89
C ALA A 619 9.36 2.43 -37.50
N TYR A 620 8.08 2.56 -37.17
CA TYR A 620 7.54 2.07 -35.90
C TYR A 620 7.71 0.56 -35.74
N ALA A 621 7.43 -0.23 -36.77
CA ALA A 621 7.62 -1.69 -36.74
C ALA A 621 9.09 -2.09 -36.56
N ILE A 622 10.02 -1.41 -37.24
CA ILE A 622 11.46 -1.65 -37.07
C ILE A 622 11.88 -1.37 -35.62
N PHE A 623 11.43 -0.24 -35.04
CA PHE A 623 11.76 0.08 -33.65
C PHE A 623 11.10 -0.84 -32.66
N ALA A 624 9.85 -1.27 -32.88
CA ALA A 624 9.18 -2.28 -32.06
C ALA A 624 9.93 -3.62 -32.08
N VAL A 625 10.41 -4.04 -33.24
CA VAL A 625 11.24 -5.26 -33.38
C VAL A 625 12.60 -5.09 -32.68
N ILE A 626 13.26 -3.95 -32.84
CA ILE A 626 14.53 -3.67 -32.16
C ILE A 626 14.32 -3.65 -30.64
N SER A 627 13.28 -2.98 -30.16
CA SER A 627 12.94 -2.95 -28.74
C SER A 627 12.59 -4.34 -28.20
N TYR A 628 11.84 -5.15 -28.97
CA TYR A 628 11.53 -6.53 -28.60
C TYR A 628 12.78 -7.42 -28.57
N VAL A 629 13.65 -7.31 -29.58
CA VAL A 629 14.92 -8.07 -29.61
C VAL A 629 15.85 -7.67 -28.47
N LEU A 630 15.92 -6.38 -28.13
CA LEU A 630 16.70 -5.91 -26.99
C LEU A 630 16.08 -6.30 -25.64
N ALA A 631 14.76 -6.40 -25.55
CA ALA A 631 14.08 -6.87 -24.36
C ALA A 631 14.09 -8.40 -24.20
N SER A 632 14.32 -9.16 -25.28
CA SER A 632 14.38 -10.61 -25.25
C SER A 632 15.80 -11.19 -25.06
N GLN A 633 16.81 -10.32 -24.99
CA GLN A 633 18.20 -10.66 -24.66
C GLN A 633 18.54 -10.22 -23.22
#